data_5f0ba8c7655b0cb74f6bd4e9da0d3eec
#
_entry.id   5f0ba8c7655b0cb74f6bd4e9da0d3eec
#
_cell.length_a   1.000
_cell.length_b   1.000
_cell.length_c   1.000
_cell.angle_alpha   90.00
_cell.angle_beta   90.00
_cell.angle_gamma   90.00
#
_symmetry.space_group_name_H-M   'P 1'
#
loop_
_entity.id
_entity.type
_entity.pdbx_description
1 polymer ?
#
loop_
_entity_poly.entity_id
_entity_poly.type
_entity_poly.pdbx_seq_one_letter_code
_entity_poly.pdbx_strand_id
1 'polypeptide(L)'
;MRTDVKRRGWTISAEGNDLADRFLESVFFTGNGRMGARGYPAYRPIRRPLDAGLFLAGFYDRISDSTELTDFVNLPTPIWYQIRLNGRIPAIPSHLSRALDLRTGLLTFRYRLSIADDWVDVQEQRFFSLAKPSFLFQRLEFQGRGQVELLAGIDHQSCNSPIPDDQVKENTQIIQMTRFCSGEATDAGFTARYKTNHTRLELAQTVSCRTEGFSSPAFVADTGDGVGVRCTSDASDAPIALEIAARLTSSRDVDPLLQLDVEPGWDFVSALAENQAAWEQKWADCDIVMEGDDDAQTALRYVIYQLAANCSPRDHTVSIGARGLTHTRYKGCYFWDTDLFLTPFYDLTDPKAARSLAGFRVGTLPQARAHAARMNGAGARYPWMVSYDGTEQCESWDIGCSEVHVTADVA
;
A
#
# COMPACT_ATOMS: atom_id res chain seq x y z
N MET A 1 17.61 20.42 -2.84
CA MET A 1 18.40 19.81 -1.75
C MET A 1 17.70 18.50 -1.40
N ARG A 2 18.34 17.33 -1.58
CA ARG A 2 17.70 16.05 -1.19
C ARG A 2 17.48 16.08 0.32
N THR A 3 16.26 15.78 0.76
CA THR A 3 15.95 15.65 2.19
C THR A 3 16.78 14.51 2.76
N ASP A 4 17.48 14.77 3.85
CA ASP A 4 18.33 13.76 4.49
C ASP A 4 17.47 12.80 5.31
N VAL A 5 17.62 11.50 5.07
CA VAL A 5 16.95 10.45 5.83
C VAL A 5 17.85 10.06 6.99
N LYS A 6 17.40 10.38 8.21
CA LYS A 6 18.10 10.01 9.44
C LYS A 6 17.77 8.58 9.83
N ARG A 7 18.78 7.83 10.29
CA ARG A 7 18.68 6.44 10.74
C ARG A 7 19.11 6.35 12.19
N ARG A 8 18.30 5.78 13.05
CA ARG A 8 18.60 5.62 14.46
C ARG A 8 17.93 4.39 15.05
N GLY A 9 18.72 3.36 15.31
CA GLY A 9 18.25 2.11 15.89
C GLY A 9 17.19 1.41 15.02
N TRP A 10 15.95 1.46 15.43
CA TRP A 10 14.80 0.88 14.71
C TRP A 10 13.98 1.91 13.92
N THR A 11 14.42 3.15 13.85
CA THR A 11 13.64 4.23 13.26
C THR A 11 14.40 4.88 12.11
N ILE A 12 13.70 5.05 10.99
CA ILE A 12 14.09 5.98 9.95
C ILE A 12 13.18 7.20 10.01
N SER A 13 13.74 8.40 9.81
CA SER A 13 12.97 9.65 9.85
C SER A 13 13.49 10.67 8.83
N ALA A 14 12.62 11.58 8.44
CA ALA A 14 12.96 12.72 7.60
C ALA A 14 12.09 13.92 7.95
N GLU A 15 12.66 15.09 7.78
CA GLU A 15 11.97 16.38 7.90
C GLU A 15 12.14 17.15 6.60
N GLY A 16 11.12 17.86 6.15
CA GLY A 16 11.20 18.62 4.92
C GLY A 16 9.92 19.37 4.58
N ASN A 17 10.04 20.19 3.57
CA ASN A 17 8.97 21.07 3.10
C ASN A 17 8.23 20.51 1.89
N ASP A 18 8.70 19.41 1.31
CA ASP A 18 8.06 18.78 0.14
C ASP A 18 7.22 17.58 0.55
N LEU A 19 5.90 17.77 0.52
CA LEU A 19 4.93 16.72 0.79
C LEU A 19 4.83 15.69 -0.35
N ALA A 20 5.20 16.10 -1.56
CA ALA A 20 5.09 15.29 -2.77
C ALA A 20 6.44 14.69 -3.19
N ASP A 21 7.42 14.62 -2.30
CA ASP A 21 8.70 13.98 -2.58
C ASP A 21 8.51 12.46 -2.76
N ARG A 22 8.42 12.03 -4.01
CA ARG A 22 8.22 10.62 -4.38
C ARG A 22 9.33 9.69 -3.91
N PHE A 23 10.55 10.22 -3.74
CA PHE A 23 11.64 9.45 -3.15
C PHE A 23 11.33 9.12 -1.69
N LEU A 24 10.93 10.14 -0.91
CA LEU A 24 10.54 9.93 0.49
C LEU A 24 9.27 9.07 0.61
N GLU A 25 8.30 9.24 -0.28
CA GLU A 25 7.13 8.36 -0.30
C GLU A 25 7.53 6.88 -0.46
N SER A 26 8.50 6.58 -1.31
CA SER A 26 8.99 5.22 -1.50
C SER A 26 9.82 4.72 -0.32
N VAL A 27 10.68 5.57 0.27
CA VAL A 27 11.50 5.23 1.44
C VAL A 27 10.62 4.92 2.66
N PHE A 28 9.54 5.69 2.87
CA PHE A 28 8.61 5.50 3.99
C PHE A 28 7.42 4.59 3.64
N PHE A 29 7.61 3.67 2.70
CA PHE A 29 6.63 2.64 2.40
C PHE A 29 6.28 1.80 3.63
N THR A 30 4.98 1.46 3.76
CA THR A 30 4.48 0.53 4.76
C THR A 30 3.63 -0.55 4.10
N GLY A 31 3.76 -1.79 4.56
CA GLY A 31 3.02 -2.93 4.01
C GLY A 31 3.09 -4.15 4.91
N ASN A 32 2.35 -5.19 4.53
CA ASN A 32 2.31 -6.48 5.23
C ASN A 32 2.43 -7.70 4.29
N GLY A 33 2.95 -7.47 3.09
CA GLY A 33 3.12 -8.50 2.06
C GLY A 33 1.88 -8.74 1.22
N ARG A 34 0.68 -8.55 1.75
CA ARG A 34 -0.56 -8.61 0.97
C ARG A 34 -0.96 -7.25 0.40
N MET A 35 -0.84 -6.21 1.18
CA MET A 35 -1.10 -4.84 0.74
C MET A 35 -0.09 -3.87 1.34
N GLY A 36 0.07 -2.74 0.68
CA GLY A 36 0.98 -1.70 1.12
C GLY A 36 0.72 -0.37 0.46
N ALA A 37 1.25 0.68 1.07
CA ALA A 37 1.16 2.02 0.54
C ALA A 37 2.46 2.79 0.67
N ARG A 38 2.69 3.72 -0.27
CA ARG A 38 3.75 4.71 -0.15
C ARG A 38 3.54 5.60 1.07
N GLY A 39 4.64 6.16 1.58
CA GLY A 39 4.68 7.03 2.73
C GLY A 39 4.28 8.48 2.43
N TYR A 40 3.04 8.71 1.99
CA TYR A 40 2.47 10.04 1.79
C TYR A 40 1.53 10.42 2.95
N PRO A 41 1.39 11.70 3.30
CA PRO A 41 0.42 12.15 4.29
C PRO A 41 -1.00 12.02 3.75
N ALA A 42 -1.96 11.74 4.64
CA ALA A 42 -3.37 11.57 4.25
C ALA A 42 -4.09 12.90 3.96
N TYR A 43 -3.57 14.02 4.45
CA TYR A 43 -4.16 15.34 4.22
C TYR A 43 -4.12 15.76 2.77
N ARG A 44 -5.30 16.05 2.19
CA ARG A 44 -5.44 16.56 0.82
C ARG A 44 -6.47 17.68 0.75
N PRO A 45 -6.00 18.93 0.67
CA PRO A 45 -6.91 20.09 0.61
C PRO A 45 -7.71 20.14 -0.69
N ILE A 46 -7.17 19.58 -1.78
CA ILE A 46 -7.81 19.54 -3.10
C ILE A 46 -7.86 18.09 -3.58
N ARG A 47 -9.06 17.64 -3.94
CA ARG A 47 -9.25 16.33 -4.58
C ARG A 47 -8.97 16.47 -6.08
N ARG A 48 -8.17 15.55 -6.59
CA ARG A 48 -7.81 15.43 -8.01
C ARG A 48 -7.40 13.99 -8.30
N PRO A 49 -7.49 13.52 -9.54
CA PRO A 49 -6.90 12.24 -9.93
C PRO A 49 -5.46 12.14 -9.45
N LEU A 50 -5.15 11.10 -8.72
CA LEU A 50 -3.89 10.97 -8.03
C LEU A 50 -3.41 9.52 -8.02
N ASP A 51 -2.13 9.36 -8.29
CA ASP A 51 -1.39 8.16 -7.97
C ASP A 51 -1.23 8.06 -6.44
N ALA A 52 -2.23 7.45 -5.79
CA ALA A 52 -2.26 7.34 -4.34
C ALA A 52 -1.25 6.34 -3.78
N GLY A 53 -0.74 5.42 -4.61
CA GLY A 53 0.27 4.46 -4.19
C GLY A 53 -0.20 3.45 -3.14
N LEU A 54 -1.46 3.05 -3.17
CA LEU A 54 -2.01 1.93 -2.41
C LEU A 54 -2.19 0.74 -3.33
N PHE A 55 -1.61 -0.40 -2.98
CA PHE A 55 -1.60 -1.61 -3.80
C PHE A 55 -2.01 -2.85 -3.00
N LEU A 56 -2.61 -3.80 -3.72
CA LEU A 56 -2.96 -5.13 -3.24
C LEU A 56 -2.28 -6.17 -4.12
N ALA A 57 -1.48 -7.06 -3.54
CA ALA A 57 -0.77 -8.10 -4.28
C ALA A 57 -1.73 -8.91 -5.18
N GLY A 58 -1.33 -9.10 -6.43
CA GLY A 58 -2.13 -9.83 -7.40
C GLY A 58 -3.33 -9.10 -7.99
N PHE A 59 -3.56 -7.83 -7.66
CA PHE A 59 -4.69 -7.06 -8.15
C PHE A 59 -4.31 -6.22 -9.37
N TYR A 60 -4.59 -6.76 -10.56
CA TYR A 60 -4.22 -6.18 -11.85
C TYR A 60 -5.44 -5.93 -12.74
N ASP A 61 -5.32 -4.98 -13.64
CA ASP A 61 -6.28 -4.82 -14.73
C ASP A 61 -5.57 -4.81 -16.07
N ARG A 62 -6.29 -5.18 -17.14
CA ARG A 62 -5.77 -5.02 -18.49
C ARG A 62 -5.78 -3.54 -18.87
N ILE A 63 -4.83 -3.16 -19.73
CA ILE A 63 -4.75 -1.79 -20.24
C ILE A 63 -5.93 -1.50 -21.18
N SER A 64 -6.41 -2.52 -21.91
CA SER A 64 -7.59 -2.46 -22.77
C SER A 64 -8.16 -3.85 -23.01
N ASP A 65 -9.36 -3.93 -23.60
CA ASP A 65 -9.98 -5.21 -24.00
C ASP A 65 -9.25 -5.90 -25.17
N SER A 66 -8.42 -5.17 -25.91
CA SER A 66 -7.70 -5.67 -27.10
C SER A 66 -6.32 -6.24 -26.79
N THR A 67 -5.89 -6.25 -25.55
CA THR A 67 -4.55 -6.72 -25.14
C THR A 67 -4.60 -7.63 -23.92
N GLU A 68 -3.66 -8.57 -23.83
CA GLU A 68 -3.39 -9.35 -22.62
C GLU A 68 -2.46 -8.63 -21.64
N LEU A 69 -1.94 -7.46 -22.02
CA LEU A 69 -1.08 -6.68 -21.15
C LEU A 69 -1.87 -6.09 -19.97
N THR A 70 -1.29 -6.25 -18.80
CA THR A 70 -1.88 -5.79 -17.54
C THR A 70 -1.02 -4.72 -16.88
N ASP A 71 -1.64 -3.94 -16.02
CA ASP A 71 -0.94 -3.02 -15.12
C ASP A 71 -1.41 -3.25 -13.68
N PHE A 72 -0.54 -2.96 -12.73
CA PHE A 72 -0.80 -3.07 -11.30
C PHE A 72 -1.74 -1.95 -10.87
N VAL A 73 -2.89 -2.29 -10.30
CA VAL A 73 -3.94 -1.33 -10.02
C VAL A 73 -3.63 -0.48 -8.79
N ASN A 74 -3.56 0.83 -8.99
CA ASN A 74 -3.55 1.79 -7.90
C ASN A 74 -4.97 1.92 -7.35
N LEU A 75 -5.17 1.47 -6.11
CA LEU A 75 -6.49 1.31 -5.53
C LEU A 75 -7.11 2.63 -5.06
N PRO A 76 -8.45 2.75 -5.05
CA PRO A 76 -9.14 3.72 -4.22
C PRO A 76 -8.58 3.69 -2.79
N THR A 77 -8.27 4.87 -2.22
CA THR A 77 -7.50 4.90 -0.97
C THR A 77 -8.31 5.36 0.22
N PRO A 78 -8.32 4.59 1.33
CA PRO A 78 -8.84 5.04 2.61
C PRO A 78 -7.85 5.94 3.38
N ILE A 79 -6.65 6.15 2.82
CA ILE A 79 -5.63 7.06 3.37
C ILE A 79 -5.89 8.46 2.82
N TRP A 80 -6.97 9.06 3.31
CA TRP A 80 -7.39 10.38 2.84
C TRP A 80 -8.24 11.10 3.89
N TYR A 81 -7.97 12.40 4.06
CA TYR A 81 -8.89 13.30 4.73
C TYR A 81 -8.75 14.75 4.24
N GLN A 82 -9.79 15.52 4.47
CA GLN A 82 -9.86 16.96 4.32
C GLN A 82 -10.32 17.58 5.63
N ILE A 83 -9.77 18.73 5.98
CA ILE A 83 -10.17 19.49 7.17
C ILE A 83 -10.55 20.90 6.80
N ARG A 84 -11.53 21.45 7.52
CA ARG A 84 -11.83 22.88 7.52
C ARG A 84 -11.59 23.43 8.93
N LEU A 85 -10.85 24.53 9.02
CA LEU A 85 -10.71 25.33 10.23
C LEU A 85 -11.60 26.57 10.08
N ASN A 86 -12.59 26.72 10.95
CA ASN A 86 -13.60 27.79 10.88
C ASN A 86 -14.19 27.92 9.47
N GLY A 87 -14.60 26.78 8.87
CA GLY A 87 -15.20 26.69 7.53
C GLY A 87 -14.25 26.86 6.35
N ARG A 88 -12.94 27.08 6.57
CA ARG A 88 -11.93 27.30 5.51
C ARG A 88 -10.93 26.16 5.44
N ILE A 89 -10.54 25.77 4.22
CA ILE A 89 -9.56 24.70 3.99
C ILE A 89 -8.14 25.27 4.15
N PRO A 90 -7.31 24.74 5.08
CA PRO A 90 -5.91 25.12 5.21
C PRO A 90 -5.11 24.79 3.95
N ALA A 91 -4.06 25.57 3.70
CA ALA A 91 -3.09 25.23 2.69
C ALA A 91 -2.29 23.97 3.09
N ILE A 92 -1.59 23.38 2.13
CA ILE A 92 -0.62 22.33 2.38
C ILE A 92 0.42 22.84 3.38
N PRO A 93 0.76 22.07 4.44
CA PRO A 93 1.72 22.50 5.44
C PRO A 93 3.10 22.76 4.83
N SER A 94 3.77 23.80 5.29
CA SER A 94 5.10 24.17 4.80
C SER A 94 6.24 23.32 5.42
N HIS A 95 5.94 22.55 6.45
CA HIS A 95 6.88 21.66 7.13
C HIS A 95 6.18 20.37 7.57
N LEU A 96 6.84 19.26 7.33
CA LEU A 96 6.35 17.93 7.66
C LEU A 96 7.50 17.10 8.23
N SER A 97 7.28 16.44 9.37
CA SER A 97 8.13 15.35 9.82
C SER A 97 7.47 13.99 9.56
N ARG A 98 8.27 13.00 9.20
CA ARG A 98 7.84 11.62 9.01
C ARG A 98 8.81 10.67 9.70
N ALA A 99 8.29 9.62 10.31
CA ALA A 99 9.08 8.58 10.97
C ALA A 99 8.43 7.21 10.76
N LEU A 100 9.24 6.22 10.40
CA LEU A 100 8.84 4.82 10.30
C LEU A 100 9.57 4.02 11.38
N ASP A 101 8.81 3.39 12.26
CA ASP A 101 9.32 2.38 13.18
C ASP A 101 9.34 1.01 12.48
N LEU A 102 10.55 0.50 12.26
CA LEU A 102 10.78 -0.77 11.57
C LEU A 102 10.34 -1.98 12.40
N ARG A 103 10.21 -1.86 13.74
CA ARG A 103 9.73 -2.95 14.60
C ARG A 103 8.28 -3.29 14.35
N THR A 104 7.50 -2.29 13.97
CA THR A 104 6.03 -2.39 13.94
C THR A 104 5.45 -2.03 12.59
N GLY A 105 6.24 -1.45 11.69
CA GLY A 105 5.75 -0.86 10.45
C GLY A 105 4.88 0.37 10.68
N LEU A 106 4.93 0.97 11.87
CA LEU A 106 4.17 2.18 12.19
C LEU A 106 4.80 3.40 11.52
N LEU A 107 4.04 4.03 10.62
CA LEU A 107 4.40 5.29 9.98
C LEU A 107 3.67 6.43 10.69
N THR A 108 4.44 7.43 11.12
CA THR A 108 3.93 8.64 11.79
C THR A 108 4.30 9.88 11.00
N PHE A 109 3.33 10.76 10.80
CA PHE A 109 3.55 12.13 10.29
C PHE A 109 3.15 13.13 11.36
N ARG A 110 3.88 14.27 11.41
CA ARG A 110 3.53 15.43 12.25
C ARG A 110 3.70 16.69 11.45
N TYR A 111 2.70 17.55 11.51
CA TYR A 111 2.69 18.85 10.84
C TYR A 111 1.64 19.77 11.43
N ARG A 112 1.70 21.04 11.11
CA ARG A 112 0.72 22.04 11.50
C ARG A 112 -0.07 22.54 10.30
N LEU A 113 -1.39 22.59 10.44
CA LEU A 113 -2.29 23.26 9.53
C LEU A 113 -2.74 24.56 10.17
N SER A 114 -2.74 25.67 9.41
CA SER A 114 -3.11 26.98 9.93
C SER A 114 -3.86 27.84 8.92
N ILE A 115 -4.76 28.69 9.45
CA ILE A 115 -5.48 29.72 8.72
C ILE A 115 -5.58 30.94 9.63
N ALA A 116 -4.95 32.04 9.23
CA ALA A 116 -4.82 33.27 10.04
C ALA A 116 -4.25 32.91 11.43
N ASP A 117 -5.00 33.19 12.51
CA ASP A 117 -4.60 32.95 13.90
C ASP A 117 -5.02 31.55 14.42
N ASP A 118 -5.80 30.81 13.62
CA ASP A 118 -6.25 29.45 13.95
C ASP A 118 -5.29 28.41 13.41
N TRP A 119 -5.08 27.36 14.20
CA TRP A 119 -4.17 26.28 13.83
C TRP A 119 -4.52 24.98 14.52
N VAL A 120 -4.11 23.88 13.90
CA VAL A 120 -4.10 22.55 14.52
C VAL A 120 -2.78 21.86 14.24
N ASP A 121 -2.18 21.29 15.25
CA ASP A 121 -1.12 20.29 15.13
C ASP A 121 -1.79 18.97 14.80
N VAL A 122 -1.24 18.28 13.81
CA VAL A 122 -1.74 17.01 13.32
C VAL A 122 -0.70 15.95 13.56
N GLN A 123 -1.14 14.84 14.14
CA GLN A 123 -0.42 13.58 14.11
C GLN A 123 -1.22 12.54 13.34
N GLU A 124 -0.66 12.07 12.23
CA GLU A 124 -1.17 10.91 11.52
C GLU A 124 -0.33 9.70 11.87
N GLN A 125 -0.97 8.58 12.20
CA GLN A 125 -0.33 7.30 12.43
C GLN A 125 -1.05 6.24 11.61
N ARG A 126 -0.29 5.32 10.97
CA ARG A 126 -0.87 4.19 10.27
C ARG A 126 0.07 3.01 10.17
N PHE A 127 -0.51 1.82 10.05
CA PHE A 127 0.21 0.59 9.77
C PHE A 127 -0.68 -0.41 9.02
N PHE A 128 -0.05 -1.28 8.24
CA PHE A 128 -0.70 -2.46 7.66
C PHE A 128 -0.47 -3.64 8.61
N SER A 129 -1.56 -4.27 9.05
CA SER A 129 -1.46 -5.29 10.09
C SER A 129 -0.91 -6.61 9.55
N LEU A 130 0.15 -7.14 10.19
CA LEU A 130 0.59 -8.52 9.99
C LEU A 130 -0.33 -9.53 10.67
N ALA A 131 -0.92 -9.16 11.82
CA ALA A 131 -1.83 -10.03 12.57
C ALA A 131 -3.17 -10.23 11.85
N LYS A 132 -3.68 -9.15 11.21
CA LYS A 132 -4.92 -9.14 10.40
C LYS A 132 -4.60 -8.62 9.00
N PRO A 133 -4.12 -9.47 8.06
CA PRO A 133 -3.51 -9.00 6.82
C PRO A 133 -4.44 -8.24 5.87
N SER A 134 -5.76 -8.31 6.07
CA SER A 134 -6.74 -7.51 5.31
C SER A 134 -6.92 -6.07 5.84
N PHE A 135 -6.28 -5.70 6.95
CA PHE A 135 -6.51 -4.42 7.61
C PHE A 135 -5.35 -3.43 7.46
N LEU A 136 -5.73 -2.20 7.16
CA LEU A 136 -5.00 -0.97 7.42
C LEU A 136 -5.64 -0.28 8.62
N PHE A 137 -4.85 0.08 9.62
CA PHE A 137 -5.27 0.91 10.74
C PHE A 137 -4.64 2.29 10.64
N GLN A 138 -5.46 3.32 10.95
CA GLN A 138 -5.02 4.71 10.93
C GLN A 138 -5.62 5.46 12.12
N ARG A 139 -4.83 6.37 12.73
CA ARG A 139 -5.27 7.34 13.72
C ARG A 139 -4.89 8.73 13.25
N LEU A 140 -5.87 9.62 13.22
CA LEU A 140 -5.72 11.04 12.93
C LEU A 140 -6.02 11.80 14.21
N GLU A 141 -5.03 12.50 14.76
CA GLU A 141 -5.14 13.27 16.00
C GLU A 141 -4.90 14.74 15.71
N PHE A 142 -5.74 15.61 16.30
CA PHE A 142 -5.71 17.05 16.10
C PHE A 142 -5.74 17.75 17.44
N GLN A 143 -4.87 18.73 17.64
CA GLN A 143 -4.82 19.57 18.84
C GLN A 143 -4.53 21.01 18.46
N GLY A 144 -5.27 21.99 18.97
CA GLY A 144 -5.03 23.39 18.61
C GLY A 144 -6.17 24.35 18.90
N ARG A 145 -6.40 25.27 17.98
CA ARG A 145 -7.39 26.33 18.13
C ARG A 145 -8.26 26.45 16.88
N GLY A 146 -9.56 26.62 17.08
CA GLY A 146 -10.57 26.86 16.04
C GLY A 146 -11.55 25.69 15.90
N GLN A 147 -12.66 25.92 15.19
CA GLN A 147 -13.61 24.86 14.89
C GLN A 147 -13.06 23.98 13.78
N VAL A 148 -13.07 22.68 14.02
CA VAL A 148 -12.61 21.61 13.11
C VAL A 148 -13.81 20.91 12.50
N GLU A 149 -13.90 20.94 11.16
CA GLU A 149 -14.76 20.06 10.39
C GLU A 149 -13.87 19.07 9.65
N LEU A 150 -13.99 17.79 9.95
CA LEU A 150 -13.21 16.72 9.34
C LEU A 150 -14.09 15.91 8.38
N LEU A 151 -13.59 15.65 7.18
CA LEU A 151 -14.12 14.66 6.25
C LEU A 151 -13.00 13.66 5.94
N ALA A 152 -13.18 12.39 6.30
CA ALA A 152 -12.24 11.31 6.02
C ALA A 152 -12.97 10.12 5.37
N GLY A 153 -12.28 9.33 4.55
CA GLY A 153 -12.92 8.20 3.91
C GLY A 153 -12.13 7.62 2.75
N ILE A 154 -12.81 7.03 1.78
CA ILE A 154 -12.19 6.46 0.59
C ILE A 154 -12.22 7.46 -0.55
N ASP A 155 -11.05 7.81 -1.06
CA ASP A 155 -10.92 8.63 -2.28
C ASP A 155 -11.02 7.73 -3.51
N HIS A 156 -12.04 7.94 -4.33
CA HIS A 156 -12.31 7.19 -5.56
C HIS A 156 -11.41 7.60 -6.73
N GLN A 157 -10.72 8.75 -6.62
CA GLN A 157 -9.97 9.34 -7.73
C GLN A 157 -8.55 8.78 -7.88
N SER A 158 -8.23 7.67 -7.20
CA SER A 158 -6.95 6.99 -7.41
C SER A 158 -6.81 6.52 -8.85
N CYS A 159 -5.64 6.75 -9.43
CA CYS A 159 -5.34 6.44 -10.83
C CYS A 159 -3.89 5.98 -10.98
N ASN A 160 -3.62 5.21 -12.01
CA ASN A 160 -2.27 4.94 -12.44
C ASN A 160 -1.73 6.19 -13.17
N SER A 161 -0.61 6.71 -12.70
CA SER A 161 0.10 7.79 -13.39
C SER A 161 1.05 7.20 -14.42
N PRO A 162 1.14 7.78 -15.63
CA PRO A 162 2.20 7.42 -16.53
C PRO A 162 3.52 7.81 -15.88
N ILE A 163 4.41 6.84 -15.77
CA ILE A 163 5.79 7.12 -15.36
C ILE A 163 6.60 7.04 -16.62
N PRO A 164 7.27 8.13 -17.00
CA PRO A 164 8.21 8.08 -18.10
C PRO A 164 9.26 7.01 -17.78
N ASP A 165 9.24 5.92 -18.50
CA ASP A 165 10.33 4.96 -18.52
C ASP A 165 10.89 4.95 -19.94
N ASP A 166 12.16 5.28 -20.08
CA ASP A 166 12.85 5.36 -21.38
C ASP A 166 12.88 3.99 -22.10
N GLN A 167 12.53 2.91 -21.40
CA GLN A 167 12.60 1.54 -21.91
C GLN A 167 11.24 0.91 -22.24
N VAL A 168 10.13 1.50 -21.82
CA VAL A 168 8.78 1.01 -22.10
C VAL A 168 7.98 2.14 -22.74
N LYS A 169 7.44 1.95 -23.92
CA LYS A 169 6.50 2.90 -24.54
C LYS A 169 5.23 2.92 -23.71
N GLU A 170 5.20 3.80 -22.74
CA GLU A 170 4.08 3.91 -21.82
C GLU A 170 2.92 4.70 -22.42
N ASN A 171 1.74 4.25 -22.05
CA ASN A 171 0.55 5.05 -22.22
C ASN A 171 0.70 6.31 -21.36
N THR A 172 0.80 7.47 -21.99
CA THR A 172 0.97 8.77 -21.31
C THR A 172 -0.32 9.29 -20.66
N GLN A 173 -1.39 8.50 -20.67
CA GLN A 173 -2.67 8.88 -20.10
C GLN A 173 -2.79 8.46 -18.65
N ILE A 174 -3.34 9.36 -17.83
CA ILE A 174 -3.78 9.02 -16.48
C ILE A 174 -4.98 8.08 -16.60
N ILE A 175 -4.86 6.86 -16.07
CA ILE A 175 -5.91 5.84 -16.20
C ILE A 175 -6.45 5.50 -14.82
N GLN A 176 -7.74 5.68 -14.63
CA GLN A 176 -8.46 5.11 -13.51
C GLN A 176 -8.85 3.67 -13.85
N MET A 177 -8.20 2.70 -13.20
CA MET A 177 -8.37 1.28 -13.51
C MET A 177 -9.51 0.61 -12.73
N THR A 178 -10.12 1.32 -11.80
CA THR A 178 -11.27 0.83 -11.04
C THR A 178 -12.46 1.75 -11.23
N ARG A 179 -13.67 1.15 -11.25
CA ARG A 179 -14.94 1.87 -11.20
C ARG A 179 -15.65 1.60 -9.88
N PHE A 180 -16.22 2.62 -9.31
CA PHE A 180 -17.12 2.51 -8.17
C PHE A 180 -18.42 1.79 -8.58
N CYS A 181 -18.89 0.86 -7.76
CA CYS A 181 -20.10 0.08 -8.00
C CYS A 181 -21.22 0.40 -7.02
N SER A 182 -20.90 0.48 -5.74
CA SER A 182 -21.86 0.84 -4.68
C SER A 182 -21.14 1.29 -3.42
N GLY A 183 -21.85 2.08 -2.61
CA GLY A 183 -21.46 2.48 -1.26
C GLY A 183 -22.64 2.32 -0.31
N GLU A 184 -22.35 1.87 0.90
CA GLU A 184 -23.33 1.69 1.97
C GLU A 184 -22.74 2.28 3.26
N ALA A 185 -23.54 3.09 3.96
CA ALA A 185 -23.19 3.61 5.28
C ALA A 185 -23.90 2.77 6.36
N THR A 186 -23.22 2.59 7.49
CA THR A 186 -23.74 1.95 8.71
C THR A 186 -23.56 2.87 9.90
N ASP A 187 -24.07 2.51 11.08
CA ASP A 187 -23.91 3.30 12.29
C ASP A 187 -22.45 3.40 12.78
N ALA A 188 -21.57 2.50 12.34
CA ALA A 188 -20.17 2.42 12.78
C ALA A 188 -19.17 2.62 11.65
N GLY A 189 -19.62 2.86 10.41
CA GLY A 189 -18.72 2.97 9.29
C GLY A 189 -19.40 2.95 7.93
N PHE A 190 -18.68 2.50 6.92
CA PHE A 190 -19.17 2.41 5.55
C PHE A 190 -18.45 1.33 4.75
N THR A 191 -19.09 0.85 3.70
CA THR A 191 -18.50 -0.09 2.75
C THR A 191 -18.58 0.49 1.35
N ALA A 192 -17.49 0.37 0.57
CA ALA A 192 -17.47 0.71 -0.84
C ALA A 192 -17.01 -0.49 -1.67
N ARG A 193 -17.65 -0.70 -2.82
CA ARG A 193 -17.37 -1.80 -3.74
C ARG A 193 -16.92 -1.26 -5.09
N TYR A 194 -15.90 -1.89 -5.64
CA TYR A 194 -15.29 -1.52 -6.90
C TYR A 194 -15.09 -2.75 -7.79
N LYS A 195 -14.96 -2.51 -9.08
CA LYS A 195 -14.49 -3.51 -10.07
C LYS A 195 -13.42 -2.88 -10.95
N THR A 196 -12.46 -3.68 -11.34
CA THR A 196 -11.54 -3.32 -12.42
C THR A 196 -12.29 -3.22 -13.75
N ASN A 197 -11.76 -2.42 -14.68
CA ASN A 197 -12.48 -2.09 -15.91
C ASN A 197 -12.57 -3.28 -16.87
N HIS A 198 -11.49 -4.06 -17.02
CA HIS A 198 -11.34 -5.12 -18.03
C HIS A 198 -11.31 -6.52 -17.43
N THR A 199 -10.47 -6.78 -16.40
CA THR A 199 -10.36 -8.10 -15.75
C THR A 199 -11.56 -8.41 -14.84
N ARG A 200 -12.38 -7.42 -14.52
CA ARG A 200 -13.59 -7.54 -13.66
C ARG A 200 -13.30 -8.06 -12.25
N LEU A 201 -12.07 -7.92 -11.76
CA LEU A 201 -11.74 -8.23 -10.38
C LEU A 201 -12.53 -7.32 -9.45
N GLU A 202 -13.06 -7.88 -8.37
CA GLU A 202 -13.85 -7.16 -7.38
C GLU A 202 -12.97 -6.77 -6.19
N LEU A 203 -13.18 -5.56 -5.68
CA LEU A 203 -12.58 -5.03 -4.46
C LEU A 203 -13.71 -4.53 -3.56
N ALA A 204 -13.71 -4.95 -2.30
CA ALA A 204 -14.53 -4.34 -1.26
C ALA A 204 -13.62 -3.71 -0.20
N GLN A 205 -13.96 -2.50 0.19
CA GLN A 205 -13.35 -1.78 1.31
C GLN A 205 -14.40 -1.49 2.36
N THR A 206 -14.27 -2.12 3.52
CA THR A 206 -15.13 -1.88 4.68
C THR A 206 -14.34 -1.09 5.71
N VAL A 207 -14.86 0.07 6.08
CA VAL A 207 -14.21 1.00 6.99
C VAL A 207 -15.05 1.13 8.26
N SER A 208 -14.45 0.83 9.40
CA SER A 208 -14.99 1.09 10.73
C SER A 208 -14.29 2.30 11.33
N CYS A 209 -15.04 3.19 11.97
CA CYS A 209 -14.54 4.43 12.55
C CYS A 209 -14.87 4.54 14.03
N ARG A 210 -13.95 5.17 14.78
CA ARG A 210 -14.16 5.60 16.17
C ARG A 210 -13.72 7.05 16.30
N THR A 211 -14.41 7.82 17.12
CA THR A 211 -14.10 9.23 17.35
C THR A 211 -13.89 9.51 18.84
N GLU A 212 -12.92 10.36 19.13
CA GLU A 212 -12.66 10.92 20.44
C GLU A 212 -12.77 12.44 20.37
N GLY A 213 -13.59 13.06 21.21
CA GLY A 213 -13.74 14.52 21.28
C GLY A 213 -14.49 15.15 20.09
N PHE A 214 -14.87 14.39 19.07
CA PHE A 214 -15.74 14.87 18.01
C PHE A 214 -17.23 14.72 18.38
N SER A 215 -18.04 15.68 17.95
CA SER A 215 -19.50 15.52 17.97
C SER A 215 -19.91 14.44 16.96
N SER A 216 -21.06 13.83 17.19
CA SER A 216 -21.62 12.68 16.47
C SER A 216 -21.16 12.53 15.02
N PRO A 217 -20.44 11.46 14.68
CA PRO A 217 -20.01 11.23 13.32
C PRO A 217 -21.22 10.99 12.41
N ALA A 218 -21.23 11.63 11.25
CA ALA A 218 -22.21 11.38 10.20
C ALA A 218 -21.52 10.62 9.06
N PHE A 219 -21.97 9.39 8.80
CA PHE A 219 -21.47 8.60 7.68
C PHE A 219 -22.19 9.04 6.39
N VAL A 220 -21.40 9.32 5.36
CA VAL A 220 -21.89 9.81 4.08
C VAL A 220 -21.63 8.75 3.03
N ALA A 221 -22.70 8.14 2.53
CA ALA A 221 -22.64 7.26 1.37
C ALA A 221 -22.68 8.13 0.11
N ASP A 222 -21.62 8.07 -0.65
CA ASP A 222 -21.41 8.67 -1.96
C ASP A 222 -21.79 10.16 -2.12
N THR A 223 -20.78 10.98 -2.24
CA THR A 223 -20.92 12.40 -2.63
C THR A 223 -20.53 12.65 -4.08
N GLY A 224 -20.43 11.58 -4.90
CA GLY A 224 -19.85 11.62 -6.26
C GLY A 224 -18.33 11.57 -6.28
N ASP A 225 -17.68 11.84 -5.15
CA ASP A 225 -16.22 11.90 -5.01
C ASP A 225 -15.64 10.87 -4.02
N GLY A 226 -16.47 10.20 -3.23
CA GLY A 226 -16.01 9.23 -2.23
C GLY A 226 -17.07 8.92 -1.16
N VAL A 227 -16.79 7.89 -0.39
CA VAL A 227 -17.57 7.47 0.78
C VAL A 227 -16.77 7.81 2.03
N GLY A 228 -17.41 8.33 3.06
CA GLY A 228 -16.65 8.76 4.23
C GLY A 228 -17.46 9.08 5.48
N VAL A 229 -16.74 9.56 6.49
CA VAL A 229 -17.28 10.07 7.75
C VAL A 229 -17.01 11.57 7.85
N ARG A 230 -18.05 12.31 8.25
CA ARG A 230 -17.95 13.73 8.59
C ARG A 230 -18.14 13.91 10.08
N CYS A 231 -17.24 14.64 10.72
CA CYS A 231 -17.36 14.99 12.14
C CYS A 231 -16.88 16.41 12.39
N THR A 232 -17.37 17.01 13.45
CA THR A 232 -17.05 18.38 13.85
C THR A 232 -16.66 18.43 15.30
N SER A 233 -15.79 19.36 15.67
CA SER A 233 -15.42 19.66 17.05
C SER A 233 -14.79 21.04 17.13
N ASP A 234 -14.77 21.61 18.31
CA ASP A 234 -13.91 22.74 18.60
C ASP A 234 -12.53 22.21 19.02
N ALA A 235 -11.51 22.57 18.25
CA ALA A 235 -10.13 22.25 18.61
C ALA A 235 -9.75 22.96 19.93
N SER A 236 -9.16 22.23 20.84
CA SER A 236 -8.80 22.71 22.18
C SER A 236 -7.42 22.15 22.59
N ASP A 237 -7.00 22.47 23.80
CA ASP A 237 -5.77 21.89 24.37
C ASP A 237 -5.87 20.38 24.59
N ALA A 238 -7.09 19.82 24.67
CA ALA A 238 -7.29 18.38 24.63
C ALA A 238 -7.33 17.88 23.17
N PRO A 239 -6.59 16.81 22.82
CA PRO A 239 -6.61 16.28 21.48
C PRO A 239 -7.97 15.68 21.13
N ILE A 240 -8.38 15.84 19.87
CA ILE A 240 -9.51 15.14 19.26
C ILE A 240 -8.96 14.13 18.25
N ALA A 241 -9.57 12.95 18.14
CA ALA A 241 -9.05 11.92 17.26
C ALA A 241 -10.14 11.18 16.46
N LEU A 242 -9.75 10.75 15.25
CA LEU A 242 -10.48 9.79 14.43
C LEU A 242 -9.59 8.55 14.25
N GLU A 243 -10.10 7.39 14.62
CA GLU A 243 -9.51 6.09 14.37
C GLU A 243 -10.25 5.37 13.23
N ILE A 244 -9.51 4.76 12.35
CA ILE A 244 -9.99 4.08 11.14
C ILE A 244 -9.40 2.68 11.09
N ALA A 245 -10.28 1.66 10.96
CA ALA A 245 -9.92 0.31 10.56
C ALA A 245 -10.49 0.05 9.17
N ALA A 246 -9.65 0.01 8.16
CA ALA A 246 -10.03 -0.23 6.78
C ALA A 246 -9.68 -1.67 6.39
N ARG A 247 -10.68 -2.52 6.15
CA ARG A 247 -10.52 -3.87 5.61
C ARG A 247 -10.66 -3.85 4.10
N LEU A 248 -9.65 -4.39 3.41
CA LEU A 248 -9.65 -4.57 1.98
C LEU A 248 -9.77 -6.07 1.64
N THR A 249 -10.79 -6.43 0.88
CA THR A 249 -10.98 -7.81 0.37
C THR A 249 -11.18 -7.79 -1.15
N SER A 250 -10.76 -8.83 -1.81
CA SER A 250 -10.88 -8.95 -3.26
C SER A 250 -11.42 -10.31 -3.69
N SER A 251 -11.90 -10.39 -4.93
CA SER A 251 -12.34 -11.67 -5.53
C SER A 251 -11.21 -12.69 -5.71
N ARG A 252 -9.96 -12.29 -5.46
CA ARG A 252 -8.77 -13.17 -5.50
C ARG A 252 -8.36 -13.74 -4.15
N ASP A 253 -9.03 -13.35 -3.08
CA ASP A 253 -8.67 -13.76 -1.73
C ASP A 253 -8.91 -15.26 -1.51
N VAL A 254 -7.84 -16.00 -1.21
CA VAL A 254 -7.88 -17.46 -0.98
C VAL A 254 -7.68 -17.83 0.50
N ASP A 255 -7.08 -16.95 1.30
CA ASP A 255 -6.81 -17.19 2.72
C ASP A 255 -8.05 -16.84 3.57
N PRO A 256 -8.60 -17.79 4.35
CA PRO A 256 -9.73 -17.52 5.25
C PRO A 256 -9.49 -16.41 6.28
N LEU A 257 -8.23 -16.16 6.67
CA LEU A 257 -7.89 -15.07 7.60
C LEU A 257 -8.23 -13.68 7.04
N LEU A 258 -8.34 -13.54 5.71
CA LEU A 258 -8.73 -12.30 5.06
C LEU A 258 -10.21 -11.97 5.27
N GLN A 259 -11.00 -12.93 5.71
CA GLN A 259 -12.42 -12.76 6.03
C GLN A 259 -12.68 -12.36 7.50
N LEU A 260 -11.64 -12.38 8.35
CA LEU A 260 -11.77 -11.90 9.74
C LEU A 260 -12.19 -10.43 9.76
N ASP A 261 -12.95 -10.07 10.79
CA ASP A 261 -13.34 -8.69 11.06
C ASP A 261 -12.58 -8.12 12.27
N VAL A 262 -12.72 -6.83 12.54
CA VAL A 262 -12.27 -6.26 13.81
C VAL A 262 -13.22 -6.71 14.92
N GLU A 263 -12.65 -6.93 16.10
CA GLU A 263 -13.43 -7.27 17.29
C GLU A 263 -14.33 -6.08 17.70
N PRO A 264 -15.52 -6.33 18.22
CA PRO A 264 -16.33 -5.28 18.83
C PRO A 264 -15.52 -4.52 19.88
N GLY A 265 -15.49 -3.19 19.79
CA GLY A 265 -14.73 -2.36 20.71
C GLY A 265 -13.24 -2.23 20.40
N TRP A 266 -12.79 -2.64 19.20
CA TRP A 266 -11.42 -2.39 18.74
C TRP A 266 -10.99 -0.93 18.96
N ASP A 267 -9.73 -0.69 19.19
CA ASP A 267 -9.10 0.63 19.17
C ASP A 267 -7.72 0.54 18.50
N PHE A 268 -7.16 1.70 18.15
CA PHE A 268 -5.88 1.77 17.46
C PHE A 268 -4.72 1.21 18.29
N VAL A 269 -4.74 1.44 19.60
CA VAL A 269 -3.65 1.01 20.49
C VAL A 269 -3.62 -0.50 20.62
N SER A 270 -4.78 -1.13 20.83
CA SER A 270 -4.90 -2.60 20.89
C SER A 270 -4.51 -3.25 19.56
N ALA A 271 -4.96 -2.68 18.42
CA ALA A 271 -4.59 -3.18 17.11
C ALA A 271 -3.09 -3.04 16.83
N LEU A 272 -2.46 -1.95 17.29
CA LEU A 272 -1.01 -1.75 17.19
C LEU A 272 -0.25 -2.76 18.03
N ALA A 273 -0.73 -3.08 19.25
CA ALA A 273 -0.11 -4.07 20.13
C ALA A 273 -0.16 -5.49 19.50
N GLU A 274 -1.29 -5.88 18.89
CA GLU A 274 -1.40 -7.14 18.14
C GLU A 274 -0.40 -7.17 16.96
N ASN A 275 -0.31 -6.07 16.23
CA ASN A 275 0.63 -5.94 15.11
C ASN A 275 2.08 -6.00 15.57
N GLN A 276 2.41 -5.35 16.69
CA GLN A 276 3.73 -5.39 17.29
C GLN A 276 4.13 -6.83 17.64
N ALA A 277 3.26 -7.60 18.28
CA ALA A 277 3.53 -9.00 18.62
C ALA A 277 3.80 -9.85 17.35
N ALA A 278 3.07 -9.62 16.27
CA ALA A 278 3.30 -10.31 15.00
C ALA A 278 4.65 -9.92 14.37
N TRP A 279 5.03 -8.64 14.42
CA TRP A 279 6.34 -8.19 13.96
C TRP A 279 7.49 -8.68 14.84
N GLU A 280 7.32 -8.73 16.16
CA GLU A 280 8.32 -9.30 17.09
C GLU A 280 8.64 -10.76 16.74
N GLN A 281 7.60 -11.56 16.44
CA GLN A 281 7.82 -12.92 15.97
C GLN A 281 8.58 -12.95 14.62
N LYS A 282 8.23 -12.08 13.69
CA LYS A 282 8.92 -11.99 12.40
C LYS A 282 10.39 -11.59 12.56
N TRP A 283 10.67 -10.60 13.40
CA TRP A 283 12.04 -10.16 13.69
C TRP A 283 12.87 -11.22 14.41
N ALA A 284 12.26 -12.03 15.28
CA ALA A 284 12.95 -13.15 15.92
C ALA A 284 13.52 -14.17 14.91
N ASP A 285 12.84 -14.31 13.76
CA ASP A 285 13.26 -15.24 12.71
C ASP A 285 14.26 -14.65 11.71
N CYS A 286 14.32 -13.31 11.55
CA CYS A 286 15.07 -12.68 10.44
C CYS A 286 15.98 -11.51 10.82
N ASP A 287 16.03 -11.04 12.09
CA ASP A 287 16.95 -9.94 12.46
C ASP A 287 18.42 -10.42 12.39
N ILE A 288 19.26 -9.55 11.84
CA ILE A 288 20.70 -9.75 11.77
C ILE A 288 21.35 -8.64 12.58
N VAL A 289 22.07 -9.00 13.64
CA VAL A 289 22.77 -8.06 14.50
C VAL A 289 24.16 -7.79 13.96
N MET A 290 24.44 -6.49 13.73
CA MET A 290 25.74 -5.97 13.33
C MET A 290 26.29 -5.09 14.45
N GLU A 291 27.48 -5.41 14.95
CA GLU A 291 28.15 -4.63 15.97
C GLU A 291 29.11 -3.61 15.36
N GLY A 292 29.25 -2.44 15.97
CA GLY A 292 30.25 -1.45 15.64
C GLY A 292 29.84 -0.38 14.61
N ASP A 293 28.67 -0.50 13.97
CA ASP A 293 28.12 0.50 13.05
C ASP A 293 26.58 0.58 13.14
N ASP A 294 26.08 1.48 13.94
CA ASP A 294 24.65 1.67 14.18
C ASP A 294 23.87 2.12 12.92
N ASP A 295 24.54 2.86 12.03
CA ASP A 295 23.94 3.33 10.79
C ASP A 295 23.75 2.18 9.79
N ALA A 296 24.76 1.34 9.63
CA ALA A 296 24.70 0.12 8.84
C ALA A 296 23.68 -0.87 9.43
N GLN A 297 23.62 -1.02 10.76
CA GLN A 297 22.62 -1.85 11.42
C GLN A 297 21.19 -1.40 11.10
N THR A 298 20.93 -0.09 11.15
CA THR A 298 19.59 0.43 10.81
C THR A 298 19.29 0.25 9.33
N ALA A 299 20.27 0.44 8.44
CA ALA A 299 20.11 0.21 7.01
C ALA A 299 19.80 -1.27 6.71
N LEU A 300 20.48 -2.21 7.36
CA LEU A 300 20.22 -3.65 7.22
C LEU A 300 18.79 -4.00 7.67
N ARG A 301 18.35 -3.53 8.83
CA ARG A 301 16.97 -3.71 9.31
C ARG A 301 15.95 -3.10 8.37
N TYR A 302 16.24 -1.95 7.77
CA TYR A 302 15.38 -1.35 6.76
C TYR A 302 15.21 -2.28 5.53
N VAL A 303 16.28 -2.87 5.03
CA VAL A 303 16.23 -3.82 3.91
C VAL A 303 15.41 -5.06 4.29
N ILE A 304 15.65 -5.64 5.47
CA ILE A 304 14.88 -6.80 5.97
C ILE A 304 13.39 -6.44 6.13
N TYR A 305 13.09 -5.26 6.68
CA TYR A 305 11.72 -4.76 6.76
C TYR A 305 11.05 -4.68 5.38
N GLN A 306 11.74 -4.12 4.37
CA GLN A 306 11.20 -4.04 3.02
C GLN A 306 10.92 -5.43 2.42
N LEU A 307 11.80 -6.39 2.63
CA LEU A 307 11.56 -7.77 2.21
C LEU A 307 10.31 -8.35 2.89
N ALA A 308 10.24 -8.27 4.22
CA ALA A 308 9.11 -8.79 4.99
C ALA A 308 7.76 -8.11 4.63
N ALA A 309 7.78 -6.80 4.39
CA ALA A 309 6.59 -6.01 4.08
C ALA A 309 6.07 -6.20 2.64
N ASN A 310 6.85 -6.82 1.75
CA ASN A 310 6.48 -7.05 0.34
C ASN A 310 6.21 -8.52 -0.02
N CYS A 311 6.38 -9.47 0.90
CA CYS A 311 6.16 -10.89 0.65
C CYS A 311 4.95 -11.42 1.41
N SER A 312 4.01 -12.06 0.69
CA SER A 312 2.88 -12.77 1.29
C SER A 312 3.22 -14.24 1.52
N PRO A 313 3.37 -14.72 2.77
CA PRO A 313 3.68 -16.12 3.04
C PRO A 313 2.47 -17.06 2.89
N ARG A 314 1.28 -16.53 2.57
CA ARG A 314 0.01 -17.25 2.56
C ARG A 314 -0.67 -17.31 1.20
N ASP A 315 -0.15 -16.60 0.20
CA ASP A 315 -0.75 -16.52 -1.12
C ASP A 315 0.25 -16.93 -2.19
N HIS A 316 0.14 -18.19 -2.62
CA HIS A 316 0.94 -18.78 -3.70
C HIS A 316 0.48 -18.37 -5.11
N THR A 317 -0.53 -17.50 -5.21
CA THR A 317 -1.00 -16.95 -6.50
C THR A 317 -0.34 -15.63 -6.85
N VAL A 318 0.59 -15.16 -6.01
CA VAL A 318 1.35 -13.92 -6.19
C VAL A 318 2.84 -14.14 -5.95
N SER A 319 3.66 -13.23 -6.47
CA SER A 319 5.09 -13.13 -6.19
C SER A 319 5.44 -11.71 -5.77
N ILE A 320 6.73 -11.38 -5.69
CA ILE A 320 7.20 -10.03 -5.35
C ILE A 320 7.55 -9.31 -6.65
N GLY A 321 6.87 -8.19 -6.92
CA GLY A 321 7.16 -7.35 -8.06
C GLY A 321 8.50 -6.62 -7.94
N ALA A 322 9.05 -6.19 -9.08
CA ALA A 322 10.33 -5.47 -9.14
C ALA A 322 10.40 -4.22 -8.24
N ARG A 323 9.26 -3.63 -7.89
CA ARG A 323 9.12 -2.49 -6.98
C ARG A 323 8.26 -2.81 -5.76
N GLY A 324 8.04 -4.09 -5.49
CA GLY A 324 7.14 -4.52 -4.42
C GLY A 324 5.74 -3.90 -4.55
N LEU A 325 5.17 -3.50 -3.43
CA LEU A 325 3.85 -2.86 -3.35
C LEU A 325 3.94 -1.32 -3.30
N THR A 326 4.97 -0.73 -3.92
CA THR A 326 5.20 0.72 -3.84
C THR A 326 4.84 1.47 -5.11
N HIS A 327 4.81 0.78 -6.27
CA HIS A 327 4.87 1.48 -7.53
C HIS A 327 4.38 0.64 -8.72
N THR A 328 3.80 1.31 -9.73
CA THR A 328 3.37 0.68 -10.99
C THR A 328 4.49 0.53 -12.01
N ARG A 329 5.71 0.97 -11.73
CA ARG A 329 6.84 0.79 -12.65
C ARG A 329 7.06 -0.68 -12.96
N TYR A 330 7.40 -1.00 -14.19
CA TYR A 330 7.38 -2.36 -14.73
C TYR A 330 5.98 -3.02 -14.63
N LYS A 331 4.92 -2.21 -14.64
CA LYS A 331 3.52 -2.68 -14.54
C LYS A 331 3.25 -3.53 -13.28
N GLY A 332 4.10 -3.42 -12.25
CA GLY A 332 4.07 -4.26 -11.04
C GLY A 332 4.42 -5.73 -11.28
N CYS A 333 4.96 -6.07 -12.45
CA CYS A 333 5.25 -7.44 -12.84
C CYS A 333 6.30 -8.12 -11.98
N TYR A 334 6.23 -9.45 -11.98
CA TYR A 334 7.15 -10.35 -11.31
C TYR A 334 8.22 -10.82 -12.30
N PHE A 335 9.46 -10.89 -11.83
CA PHE A 335 10.63 -11.28 -12.61
C PHE A 335 11.31 -12.47 -11.94
N TRP A 336 12.24 -13.10 -12.64
CA TRP A 336 13.11 -14.16 -12.15
C TRP A 336 14.03 -13.72 -11.01
N ASP A 337 14.26 -12.41 -10.87
CA ASP A 337 15.02 -11.80 -9.76
C ASP A 337 14.51 -12.26 -8.40
N THR A 338 13.22 -12.39 -8.23
CA THR A 338 12.63 -12.88 -6.99
C THR A 338 13.06 -14.30 -6.69
N ASP A 339 13.07 -15.16 -7.70
CA ASP A 339 13.42 -16.59 -7.55
C ASP A 339 14.89 -16.74 -7.18
N LEU A 340 15.79 -16.02 -7.89
CA LEU A 340 17.24 -16.16 -7.73
C LEU A 340 17.81 -15.38 -6.54
N PHE A 341 17.31 -14.15 -6.30
CA PHE A 341 17.95 -13.23 -5.33
C PHE A 341 17.17 -13.06 -4.03
N LEU A 342 15.84 -13.17 -4.04
CA LEU A 342 15.04 -12.95 -2.84
C LEU A 342 14.66 -14.27 -2.14
N THR A 343 14.31 -15.31 -2.89
CA THR A 343 13.92 -16.60 -2.31
C THR A 343 14.96 -17.19 -1.35
N PRO A 344 16.30 -17.11 -1.60
CA PRO A 344 17.29 -17.59 -0.64
C PRO A 344 17.24 -16.93 0.75
N PHE A 345 16.84 -15.66 0.82
CA PHE A 345 16.61 -15.01 2.11
C PHE A 345 15.43 -15.67 2.85
N TYR A 346 14.33 -15.94 2.15
CA TYR A 346 13.15 -16.54 2.75
C TYR A 346 13.35 -18.04 3.08
N ASP A 347 14.15 -18.76 2.31
CA ASP A 347 14.51 -20.16 2.63
C ASP A 347 15.12 -20.27 4.03
N LEU A 348 15.89 -19.27 4.43
CA LEU A 348 16.59 -19.24 5.71
C LEU A 348 15.76 -18.61 6.84
N THR A 349 14.85 -17.70 6.53
CA THR A 349 14.16 -16.85 7.53
C THR A 349 12.65 -17.06 7.59
N ASP A 350 12.02 -17.48 6.49
CA ASP A 350 10.58 -17.74 6.40
C ASP A 350 10.28 -18.80 5.34
N PRO A 351 10.47 -20.09 5.64
CA PRO A 351 10.23 -21.18 4.68
C PRO A 351 8.79 -21.24 4.13
N LYS A 352 7.81 -20.63 4.83
CA LYS A 352 6.43 -20.54 4.31
C LYS A 352 6.35 -19.53 3.17
N ALA A 353 7.05 -18.39 3.31
CA ALA A 353 7.15 -17.40 2.25
C ALA A 353 7.88 -17.97 1.03
N ALA A 354 9.02 -18.64 1.22
CA ALA A 354 9.76 -19.30 0.15
C ALA A 354 8.88 -20.31 -0.61
N ARG A 355 8.15 -21.14 0.12
CA ARG A 355 7.19 -22.11 -0.48
C ARG A 355 6.06 -21.41 -1.24
N SER A 356 5.58 -20.27 -0.76
CA SER A 356 4.55 -19.46 -1.44
C SER A 356 5.07 -18.94 -2.78
N LEU A 357 6.30 -18.41 -2.80
CA LEU A 357 6.95 -17.91 -4.02
C LEU A 357 7.17 -19.02 -5.05
N ALA A 358 7.71 -20.17 -4.63
CA ALA A 358 7.85 -21.34 -5.49
C ALA A 358 6.48 -21.86 -5.99
N GLY A 359 5.45 -21.78 -5.14
CA GLY A 359 4.07 -22.14 -5.47
C GLY A 359 3.50 -21.30 -6.62
N PHE A 360 3.84 -20.02 -6.70
CA PHE A 360 3.48 -19.17 -7.82
C PHE A 360 4.03 -19.72 -9.15
N ARG A 361 5.31 -20.10 -9.19
CA ARG A 361 5.93 -20.65 -10.41
C ARG A 361 5.33 -22.01 -10.80
N VAL A 362 5.06 -22.86 -9.81
CA VAL A 362 4.36 -24.14 -10.05
C VAL A 362 2.94 -23.88 -10.61
N GLY A 363 2.21 -22.92 -10.03
CA GLY A 363 0.86 -22.54 -10.47
C GLY A 363 0.82 -21.96 -11.89
N THR A 364 1.90 -21.30 -12.33
CA THR A 364 2.01 -20.69 -13.67
C THR A 364 2.73 -21.56 -14.70
N LEU A 365 3.05 -22.82 -14.37
CA LEU A 365 3.65 -23.77 -15.31
C LEU A 365 2.82 -24.00 -16.59
N PRO A 366 1.47 -24.07 -16.55
CA PRO A 366 0.68 -24.15 -17.80
C PRO A 366 0.94 -23.00 -18.77
N GLN A 367 1.07 -21.77 -18.25
CA GLN A 367 1.38 -20.58 -19.05
C GLN A 367 2.80 -20.63 -19.62
N ALA A 368 3.77 -21.11 -18.83
CA ALA A 368 5.13 -21.33 -19.32
C ALA A 368 5.19 -22.36 -20.45
N ARG A 369 4.37 -23.41 -20.40
CA ARG A 369 4.23 -24.41 -21.50
C ARG A 369 3.60 -23.79 -22.73
N ALA A 370 2.53 -23.00 -22.55
CA ALA A 370 1.90 -22.28 -23.65
C ALA A 370 2.86 -21.26 -24.29
N HIS A 371 3.69 -20.60 -23.49
CA HIS A 371 4.72 -19.68 -23.97
C HIS A 371 5.79 -20.43 -24.79
N ALA A 372 6.30 -21.58 -24.34
CA ALA A 372 7.23 -22.41 -25.11
C ALA A 372 6.64 -22.81 -26.48
N ALA A 373 5.36 -23.24 -26.50
CA ALA A 373 4.69 -23.62 -27.74
C ALA A 373 4.54 -22.43 -28.73
N ARG A 374 4.23 -21.23 -28.24
CA ARG A 374 4.19 -20.01 -29.08
C ARG A 374 5.55 -19.67 -29.68
N MET A 375 6.63 -20.07 -29.02
CA MET A 375 8.01 -19.88 -29.46
C MET A 375 8.55 -21.07 -30.27
N ASN A 376 7.67 -21.98 -30.73
CA ASN A 376 8.00 -23.22 -31.43
C ASN A 376 8.92 -24.16 -30.65
N GLY A 377 8.90 -24.07 -29.32
CA GLY A 377 9.67 -24.92 -28.41
C GLY A 377 8.82 -26.02 -27.77
N ALA A 378 9.48 -27.04 -27.26
CA ALA A 378 8.88 -28.08 -26.41
C ALA A 378 9.19 -27.80 -24.94
N GLY A 379 8.42 -28.43 -24.03
CA GLY A 379 8.59 -28.27 -22.59
C GLY A 379 7.94 -27.02 -22.02
N ALA A 380 8.65 -26.26 -21.22
CA ALA A 380 8.20 -25.03 -20.61
C ALA A 380 9.23 -23.92 -20.78
N ARG A 381 8.79 -22.70 -20.99
CA ARG A 381 9.62 -21.50 -21.00
C ARG A 381 8.96 -20.45 -20.13
N TYR A 382 9.51 -20.21 -18.96
CA TYR A 382 9.03 -19.14 -18.09
C TYR A 382 9.28 -17.79 -18.76
N PRO A 383 8.26 -16.90 -18.77
CA PRO A 383 8.38 -15.57 -19.36
C PRO A 383 9.39 -14.69 -18.61
N TRP A 384 9.93 -13.68 -19.31
CA TRP A 384 10.79 -12.67 -18.72
C TRP A 384 10.09 -11.89 -17.61
N MET A 385 8.86 -11.45 -17.88
CA MET A 385 8.09 -10.54 -17.08
C MET A 385 6.63 -11.02 -17.01
N VAL A 386 6.13 -11.34 -15.83
CA VAL A 386 4.78 -11.91 -15.68
C VAL A 386 3.91 -11.09 -14.74
N SER A 387 2.62 -11.09 -14.98
CA SER A 387 1.61 -10.63 -14.04
C SER A 387 1.03 -11.79 -13.22
N TYR A 388 -0.07 -11.54 -12.55
CA TYR A 388 -0.74 -12.47 -11.64
C TYR A 388 -1.16 -13.81 -12.29
N ASP A 389 -1.32 -13.86 -13.58
CA ASP A 389 -1.78 -15.05 -14.33
C ASP A 389 -0.64 -15.84 -14.97
N GLY A 390 0.60 -15.33 -14.87
CA GLY A 390 1.79 -15.99 -15.42
C GLY A 390 2.00 -15.78 -16.93
N THR A 391 1.22 -14.90 -17.58
CA THR A 391 1.42 -14.57 -19.00
C THR A 391 2.56 -13.58 -19.19
N GLU A 392 3.25 -13.65 -20.36
CA GLU A 392 4.31 -12.72 -20.73
C GLU A 392 3.78 -11.31 -20.89
N GLN A 393 4.38 -10.37 -20.21
CA GLN A 393 4.03 -8.96 -20.22
C GLN A 393 5.04 -8.09 -20.97
N CYS A 394 6.09 -8.68 -21.53
CA CYS A 394 7.08 -7.97 -22.32
C CYS A 394 6.56 -7.74 -23.74
N GLU A 395 6.56 -6.48 -24.17
CA GLU A 395 6.11 -6.07 -25.50
C GLU A 395 7.21 -6.14 -26.56
N SER A 396 8.46 -6.15 -26.12
CA SER A 396 9.62 -6.06 -27.00
C SER A 396 10.32 -7.39 -27.17
N TRP A 397 10.44 -7.86 -28.41
CA TRP A 397 11.26 -9.00 -28.79
C TRP A 397 12.73 -8.82 -28.43
N ASP A 398 13.21 -7.61 -28.52
CA ASP A 398 14.63 -7.29 -28.41
C ASP A 398 15.14 -7.34 -26.97
N ILE A 399 14.23 -7.38 -25.98
CA ILE A 399 14.58 -7.36 -24.57
C ILE A 399 14.18 -8.69 -23.92
N GLY A 400 13.01 -8.76 -23.30
CA GLY A 400 12.61 -9.90 -22.48
C GLY A 400 12.29 -11.17 -23.26
N CYS A 401 11.65 -11.05 -24.43
CA CYS A 401 11.26 -12.22 -25.20
C CYS A 401 12.44 -13.07 -25.71
N SER A 402 13.64 -12.49 -25.81
CA SER A 402 14.85 -13.16 -26.24
C SER A 402 15.64 -13.81 -25.11
N GLU A 403 15.33 -13.51 -23.86
CA GLU A 403 16.06 -14.01 -22.69
C GLU A 403 15.77 -15.50 -22.46
N VAL A 404 16.80 -16.33 -22.64
CA VAL A 404 16.65 -17.79 -22.57
C VAL A 404 16.99 -18.38 -21.21
N HIS A 405 17.69 -17.63 -20.34
CA HIS A 405 18.16 -18.10 -19.04
C HIS A 405 17.04 -18.23 -18.00
N VAL A 406 15.95 -17.44 -18.13
CA VAL A 406 14.88 -17.28 -17.12
C VAL A 406 14.33 -18.62 -16.61
N THR A 407 14.18 -19.60 -17.51
CA THR A 407 13.68 -20.92 -17.11
C THR A 407 14.64 -21.66 -16.19
N ALA A 408 15.96 -21.48 -16.38
CA ALA A 408 16.97 -22.06 -15.51
C ALA A 408 17.02 -21.36 -14.14
N ASP A 409 16.78 -20.04 -14.14
CA ASP A 409 16.79 -19.23 -12.90
C ASP A 409 15.57 -19.53 -12.01
N VAL A 410 14.45 -19.93 -12.62
CA VAL A 410 13.21 -20.30 -11.93
C VAL A 410 13.23 -21.76 -11.45
N ALA A 411 13.97 -22.67 -12.14
CA ALA A 411 13.99 -24.10 -11.87
C ALA A 411 14.90 -24.46 -10.69
#